data_da64a14de419c3bfab9935bec53934da
#
_entry.id   da64a14de419c3bfab9935bec53934da
#
_cell.length_a   1.000
_cell.length_b   1.000
_cell.length_c   1.000
_cell.angle_alpha   90.00
_cell.angle_beta   90.00
_cell.angle_gamma   90.00
#
_symmetry.space_group_name_H-M   'P 1'
#
loop_
_entity.id
_entity.type
_entity.pdbx_description
1 polymer ?
#
loop_
_entity_poly.entity_id
_entity_poly.type
_entity_poly.pdbx_seq_one_letter_code
_entity_poly.pdbx_strand_id
1 'polypeptide(L)'
;MNHAAPSNIRDRAAIVGIGHTRYTKVSGATEHRQAVDAIQAALDDAGLTVRDVDGVARFDIETVNELALLYSMGIPHLRFFAGVTSGGGAVCGTLVLAAMAVATGQADVVVCYRARNRGKQSSAGAQPLHGGRPWAKQASTLTDLYQYHVPFGLVTPAQEMAMIYRRHMHEFGTTTEHFGMVAVAQRAHAVRNPHAVMREPITLADHQAARWIAEPLRLLDCCLETDGACAVIVTSAERARDCRQRPAYLLAGAQAEGPIHIQMADYLAHWRDHTAGSYVAEQLYGMADVQPRDIDAAMFFDHFSPAVILSVEDYGFCERGGGGGFVAAGEHAWPDGSLPVNTHGGSLSEAYIHGYNHILEGVRQIRGTSTCQVPDAELVLVTSSNTDPTGAVILRR
;
A
#
# COMPACT_ATOMS: atom_id res chain seq x y z
N MET A 1 -8.31 11.53 25.63
CA MET A 1 -8.73 12.88 25.21
C MET A 1 -9.71 12.71 24.07
N ASN A 2 -11.00 13.09 24.28
CA ASN A 2 -12.03 13.00 23.25
C ASN A 2 -11.79 14.08 22.19
N HIS A 3 -11.12 13.74 21.11
CA HIS A 3 -11.04 14.58 19.91
C HIS A 3 -11.87 13.98 18.77
N ALA A 4 -13.14 13.78 19.01
CA ALA A 4 -14.08 13.56 17.91
C ALA A 4 -14.49 14.93 17.33
N ALA A 5 -13.55 15.66 16.75
CA ALA A 5 -13.90 16.68 15.77
C ALA A 5 -14.31 15.97 14.50
N PRO A 6 -15.47 16.28 13.89
CA PRO A 6 -15.84 15.66 12.62
C PRO A 6 -14.72 15.89 11.63
N SER A 7 -14.18 14.80 11.05
CA SER A 7 -13.13 14.88 10.03
C SER A 7 -13.65 15.74 8.87
N ASN A 8 -12.94 16.82 8.56
CA ASN A 8 -13.31 17.70 7.45
C ASN A 8 -13.18 17.00 6.06
N ILE A 9 -12.65 15.77 6.01
CA ILE A 9 -12.53 15.01 4.76
C ILE A 9 -13.57 13.89 4.62
N ARG A 10 -14.32 13.56 5.71
CA ARG A 10 -15.32 12.49 5.69
C ARG A 10 -16.34 12.73 4.60
N ASP A 11 -16.40 11.82 3.62
CA ASP A 11 -17.33 11.86 2.47
C ASP A 11 -17.26 13.15 1.63
N ARG A 12 -16.17 13.93 1.72
CA ARG A 12 -16.00 15.17 0.94
C ARG A 12 -15.17 14.97 -0.32
N ALA A 13 -14.46 13.86 -0.42
CA ALA A 13 -13.66 13.49 -1.58
C ALA A 13 -13.93 12.04 -1.99
N ALA A 14 -13.71 11.74 -3.27
CA ALA A 14 -13.86 10.40 -3.80
C ALA A 14 -12.80 10.11 -4.87
N ILE A 15 -12.42 8.84 -4.98
CA ILE A 15 -11.64 8.32 -6.10
C ILE A 15 -12.62 8.04 -7.24
N VAL A 16 -12.43 8.72 -8.36
CA VAL A 16 -13.31 8.63 -9.53
C VAL A 16 -12.68 7.92 -10.73
N GLY A 17 -11.35 7.81 -10.74
CA GLY A 17 -10.62 7.11 -11.79
C GLY A 17 -9.46 6.31 -11.22
N ILE A 18 -9.24 5.14 -11.80
CA ILE A 18 -8.09 4.28 -11.51
C ILE A 18 -7.41 3.88 -12.82
N GLY A 19 -6.09 3.85 -12.82
CA GLY A 19 -5.31 3.47 -14.00
C GLY A 19 -4.03 2.74 -13.61
N HIS A 20 -3.61 1.81 -14.45
CA HIS A 20 -2.32 1.14 -14.28
C HIS A 20 -1.74 0.74 -15.63
N THR A 21 -0.43 0.58 -15.68
CA THR A 21 0.25 -0.04 -16.81
C THR A 21 0.27 -1.56 -16.64
N ARG A 22 0.69 -2.28 -17.66
CA ARG A 22 0.97 -3.72 -17.51
C ARG A 22 2.11 -3.91 -16.53
N TYR A 23 1.87 -4.71 -15.48
CA TYR A 23 2.91 -5.12 -14.55
C TYR A 23 3.80 -6.21 -15.17
N THR A 24 5.10 -6.07 -15.01
CA THR A 24 6.09 -7.00 -15.60
C THR A 24 7.40 -6.96 -14.83
N LYS A 25 8.24 -7.97 -15.01
CA LYS A 25 9.60 -7.95 -14.47
C LYS A 25 10.53 -6.99 -15.22
N VAL A 26 10.28 -6.75 -16.50
CA VAL A 26 11.03 -5.80 -17.33
C VAL A 26 10.09 -5.17 -18.33
N SER A 27 9.78 -3.89 -18.17
CA SER A 27 8.84 -3.16 -19.02
C SER A 27 9.48 -2.67 -20.33
N GLY A 28 10.77 -2.35 -20.29
CA GLY A 28 11.43 -1.64 -21.39
C GLY A 28 11.07 -0.15 -21.48
N ALA A 29 10.08 0.32 -20.70
CA ALA A 29 9.67 1.73 -20.65
C ALA A 29 10.36 2.49 -19.51
N THR A 30 10.44 3.80 -19.60
CA THR A 30 10.91 4.66 -18.49
C THR A 30 9.81 4.79 -17.43
N GLU A 31 10.20 5.08 -16.18
CA GLU A 31 9.22 5.40 -15.11
C GLU A 31 8.32 6.56 -15.54
N HIS A 32 8.88 7.57 -16.19
CA HIS A 32 8.11 8.70 -16.72
C HIS A 32 7.01 8.26 -17.70
N ARG A 33 7.35 7.43 -18.69
CA ARG A 33 6.35 6.92 -19.64
C ARG A 33 5.27 6.12 -18.95
N GLN A 34 5.64 5.26 -18.01
CA GLN A 34 4.68 4.47 -17.23
C GLN A 34 3.77 5.36 -16.38
N ALA A 35 4.31 6.42 -15.73
CA ALA A 35 3.50 7.36 -14.98
C ALA A 35 2.45 8.05 -15.86
N VAL A 36 2.87 8.58 -17.03
CA VAL A 36 1.98 9.22 -18.00
C VAL A 36 0.88 8.25 -18.45
N ASP A 37 1.24 7.02 -18.83
CA ASP A 37 0.28 6.02 -19.31
C ASP A 37 -0.74 5.64 -18.22
N ALA A 38 -0.29 5.46 -16.97
CA ALA A 38 -1.19 5.15 -15.85
C ALA A 38 -2.13 6.32 -15.52
N ILE A 39 -1.63 7.55 -15.53
CA ILE A 39 -2.43 8.75 -15.28
C ILE A 39 -3.46 8.93 -16.40
N GLN A 40 -3.07 8.77 -17.65
CA GLN A 40 -4.01 8.86 -18.77
C GLN A 40 -5.12 7.80 -18.65
N ALA A 41 -4.76 6.56 -18.32
CA ALA A 41 -5.74 5.50 -18.10
C ALA A 41 -6.71 5.84 -16.94
N ALA A 42 -6.22 6.46 -15.86
CA ALA A 42 -7.06 6.88 -14.75
C ALA A 42 -8.01 8.05 -15.12
N LEU A 43 -7.53 8.98 -15.93
CA LEU A 43 -8.37 10.07 -16.46
C LEU A 43 -9.45 9.52 -17.41
N ASP A 44 -9.07 8.62 -18.29
CA ASP A 44 -10.02 7.96 -19.22
C ASP A 44 -11.09 7.17 -18.44
N ASP A 45 -10.69 6.47 -17.37
CA ASP A 45 -11.60 5.74 -16.48
C ASP A 45 -12.60 6.69 -15.82
N ALA A 46 -12.15 7.85 -15.34
CA ALA A 46 -12.99 8.89 -14.74
C ALA A 46 -13.88 9.62 -15.76
N GLY A 47 -13.55 9.57 -17.05
CA GLY A 47 -14.16 10.41 -18.08
C GLY A 47 -13.71 11.88 -18.04
N LEU A 48 -12.51 12.11 -17.49
CA LEU A 48 -11.87 13.41 -17.37
C LEU A 48 -10.70 13.55 -18.36
N THR A 49 -10.21 14.76 -18.50
CA THR A 49 -9.07 15.09 -19.37
C THR A 49 -7.94 15.72 -18.56
N VAL A 50 -6.78 15.84 -19.15
CA VAL A 50 -5.64 16.54 -18.55
C VAL A 50 -5.93 18.00 -18.22
N ARG A 51 -6.91 18.62 -18.89
CA ARG A 51 -7.34 20.02 -18.65
C ARG A 51 -8.13 20.18 -17.35
N ASP A 52 -8.67 19.10 -16.84
CA ASP A 52 -9.41 19.08 -15.57
C ASP A 52 -8.45 19.02 -14.37
N VAL A 53 -7.21 18.57 -14.58
CA VAL A 53 -6.23 18.36 -13.52
C VAL A 53 -5.64 19.69 -13.07
N ASP A 54 -5.75 19.99 -11.78
CA ASP A 54 -5.18 21.18 -11.15
C ASP A 54 -4.45 20.88 -9.84
N GLY A 55 -4.33 19.59 -9.48
CA GLY A 55 -3.60 19.12 -8.30
C GLY A 55 -2.79 17.85 -8.54
N VAL A 56 -1.66 17.72 -7.84
CA VAL A 56 -0.81 16.52 -7.81
C VAL A 56 -0.39 16.22 -6.38
N ALA A 57 -0.65 15.00 -5.93
CA ALA A 57 -0.10 14.48 -4.68
C ALA A 57 0.74 13.24 -4.98
N ARG A 58 2.01 13.26 -4.62
CA ARG A 58 2.94 12.19 -4.92
C ARG A 58 3.68 11.69 -3.69
N PHE A 59 4.29 10.56 -3.83
CA PHE A 59 5.22 10.05 -2.86
C PHE A 59 6.61 10.65 -3.14
N ASP A 60 7.36 11.09 -2.12
CA ASP A 60 8.61 11.83 -2.31
C ASP A 60 9.73 11.04 -2.99
N ILE A 61 9.72 9.70 -2.86
CA ILE A 61 10.65 8.82 -3.60
C ILE A 61 10.21 8.58 -5.06
N GLU A 62 9.14 9.24 -5.53
CA GLU A 62 8.76 9.21 -6.93
C GLU A 62 9.79 9.99 -7.76
N THR A 63 10.32 9.35 -8.80
CA THR A 63 11.33 9.95 -9.68
C THR A 63 10.74 10.90 -10.71
N VAL A 64 9.46 10.75 -11.01
CA VAL A 64 8.70 11.62 -11.92
C VAL A 64 8.02 12.68 -11.06
N ASN A 65 8.50 13.90 -11.12
CA ASN A 65 7.93 15.00 -10.36
C ASN A 65 6.78 15.70 -11.10
N GLU A 66 6.08 16.58 -10.39
CA GLU A 66 4.95 17.36 -10.90
C GLU A 66 5.30 18.20 -12.14
N LEU A 67 6.50 18.79 -12.20
CA LEU A 67 6.92 19.58 -13.35
C LEU A 67 7.08 18.71 -14.61
N ALA A 68 7.64 17.51 -14.45
CA ALA A 68 7.79 16.58 -15.56
C ALA A 68 6.43 16.18 -16.14
N LEU A 69 5.43 15.95 -15.29
CA LEU A 69 4.05 15.63 -15.71
C LEU A 69 3.39 16.83 -16.39
N LEU A 70 3.54 18.02 -15.82
CA LEU A 70 2.97 19.26 -16.37
C LEU A 70 3.43 19.48 -17.81
N TYR A 71 4.73 19.32 -18.08
CA TYR A 71 5.26 19.44 -19.43
C TYR A 71 4.85 18.31 -20.36
N SER A 72 4.93 17.05 -19.90
CA SER A 72 4.73 15.90 -20.78
C SER A 72 3.27 15.63 -21.11
N MET A 73 2.36 15.94 -20.20
CA MET A 73 0.93 15.72 -20.37
C MET A 73 0.19 16.98 -20.84
N GLY A 74 0.82 18.16 -20.77
CA GLY A 74 0.18 19.43 -21.10
C GLY A 74 -0.87 19.86 -20.07
N ILE A 75 -0.62 19.58 -18.79
CA ILE A 75 -1.46 20.08 -17.70
C ILE A 75 -1.34 21.61 -17.68
N PRO A 76 -2.46 22.37 -17.74
CA PRO A 76 -2.38 23.83 -17.95
C PRO A 76 -1.71 24.57 -16.80
N HIS A 77 -2.04 24.21 -15.57
CA HIS A 77 -1.49 24.77 -14.34
C HIS A 77 -1.82 23.86 -13.16
N LEU A 78 -1.07 23.99 -12.08
CA LEU A 78 -1.36 23.34 -10.80
C LEU A 78 -1.68 24.40 -9.75
N ARG A 79 -2.82 24.26 -9.09
CA ARG A 79 -3.20 25.03 -7.90
C ARG A 79 -2.67 24.39 -6.63
N PHE A 80 -2.44 23.07 -6.69
CA PHE A 80 -1.96 22.28 -5.55
C PHE A 80 -0.92 21.26 -6.00
N PHE A 81 0.15 21.14 -5.24
CA PHE A 81 1.06 20.00 -5.31
C PHE A 81 1.65 19.70 -3.94
N ALA A 82 1.80 18.42 -3.61
CA ALA A 82 2.36 17.99 -2.35
C ALA A 82 3.08 16.65 -2.49
N GLY A 83 4.05 16.42 -1.60
CA GLY A 83 4.74 15.16 -1.44
C GLY A 83 4.56 14.60 -0.04
N VAL A 84 4.28 13.31 0.08
CA VAL A 84 4.35 12.60 1.36
C VAL A 84 5.76 12.09 1.53
N THR A 85 6.40 12.47 2.64
CA THR A 85 7.78 12.10 2.97
C THR A 85 7.84 10.76 3.70
N SER A 86 9.04 10.19 3.71
CA SER A 86 9.49 9.04 4.50
C SER A 86 8.93 7.66 4.13
N GLY A 87 9.83 6.78 3.74
CA GLY A 87 9.69 5.33 3.67
C GLY A 87 8.60 4.78 2.73
N GLY A 88 8.56 3.48 2.59
CA GLY A 88 7.55 2.77 1.78
C GLY A 88 6.12 2.84 2.33
N GLY A 89 5.94 3.40 3.52
CA GLY A 89 4.72 3.32 4.31
C GLY A 89 3.68 4.40 4.09
N ALA A 90 3.95 5.44 3.28
CA ALA A 90 3.11 6.63 3.27
C ALA A 90 2.19 6.77 2.05
N VAL A 91 1.99 5.74 1.27
CA VAL A 91 1.23 5.78 0.01
C VAL A 91 -0.20 6.28 0.20
N CYS A 92 -0.92 5.79 1.20
CA CYS A 92 -2.27 6.26 1.52
C CYS A 92 -2.30 7.75 1.92
N GLY A 93 -1.18 8.28 2.41
CA GLY A 93 -1.04 9.71 2.71
C GLY A 93 -1.22 10.61 1.49
N THR A 94 -0.91 10.14 0.29
CA THR A 94 -1.19 10.90 -0.94
C THR A 94 -2.69 11.11 -1.14
N LEU A 95 -3.51 10.11 -0.81
CA LEU A 95 -4.97 10.22 -0.85
C LEU A 95 -5.49 11.17 0.23
N VAL A 96 -4.90 11.11 1.43
CA VAL A 96 -5.25 12.03 2.53
C VAL A 96 -4.97 13.48 2.13
N LEU A 97 -3.79 13.76 1.55
CA LEU A 97 -3.45 15.10 1.05
C LEU A 97 -4.37 15.54 -0.08
N ALA A 98 -4.67 14.65 -1.04
CA ALA A 98 -5.59 14.93 -2.12
C ALA A 98 -7.01 15.25 -1.60
N ALA A 99 -7.50 14.45 -0.64
CA ALA A 99 -8.80 14.69 -0.01
C ALA A 99 -8.84 16.02 0.75
N MET A 100 -7.78 16.37 1.48
CA MET A 100 -7.67 17.66 2.14
C MET A 100 -7.67 18.82 1.15
N ALA A 101 -6.90 18.72 0.06
CA ALA A 101 -6.83 19.75 -0.97
C ALA A 101 -8.20 20.00 -1.62
N VAL A 102 -8.90 18.94 -1.96
CA VAL A 102 -10.24 19.01 -2.56
C VAL A 102 -11.27 19.54 -1.55
N ALA A 103 -11.26 19.01 -0.32
CA ALA A 103 -12.21 19.41 0.72
C ALA A 103 -12.06 20.88 1.15
N THR A 104 -10.87 21.47 0.97
CA THR A 104 -10.58 22.88 1.30
C THR A 104 -10.60 23.80 0.08
N GLY A 105 -10.89 23.29 -1.12
CA GLY A 105 -10.95 24.06 -2.35
C GLY A 105 -9.57 24.49 -2.90
N GLN A 106 -8.48 23.88 -2.43
CA GLN A 106 -7.13 24.12 -2.95
C GLN A 106 -6.94 23.51 -4.35
N ALA A 107 -7.67 22.43 -4.64
CA ALA A 107 -7.75 21.82 -5.97
C ALA A 107 -9.14 21.23 -6.21
N ASP A 108 -9.51 21.04 -7.47
CA ASP A 108 -10.76 20.41 -7.88
C ASP A 108 -10.52 18.96 -8.32
N VAL A 109 -9.40 18.65 -8.96
CA VAL A 109 -9.02 17.32 -9.45
C VAL A 109 -7.55 17.05 -9.16
N VAL A 110 -7.29 16.10 -8.29
CA VAL A 110 -5.93 15.75 -7.86
C VAL A 110 -5.54 14.38 -8.40
N VAL A 111 -4.39 14.33 -9.06
CA VAL A 111 -3.74 13.09 -9.49
C VAL A 111 -2.83 12.58 -8.38
N CYS A 112 -2.99 11.32 -8.00
CA CYS A 112 -2.06 10.59 -7.15
C CYS A 112 -1.50 9.40 -7.94
N TYR A 113 -0.19 9.17 -7.91
CA TYR A 113 0.44 8.11 -8.73
C TYR A 113 1.74 7.58 -8.15
N ARG A 114 2.13 6.41 -8.66
CA ARG A 114 3.42 5.79 -8.42
C ARG A 114 3.88 5.01 -9.65
N ALA A 115 5.11 5.29 -10.11
CA ALA A 115 5.78 4.52 -11.17
C ALA A 115 7.07 3.88 -10.66
N ARG A 116 7.38 2.68 -11.14
CA ARG A 116 8.53 1.89 -10.70
C ARG A 116 9.17 1.11 -11.84
N ASN A 117 10.51 1.12 -11.88
CA ASN A 117 11.35 0.27 -12.74
C ASN A 117 12.36 -0.50 -11.88
N ARG A 118 11.89 -1.51 -11.17
CA ARG A 118 12.75 -2.34 -10.30
C ARG A 118 13.24 -3.62 -10.95
N GLY A 119 12.49 -4.18 -11.88
CA GLY A 119 12.84 -5.43 -12.53
C GLY A 119 14.18 -5.39 -13.27
N LYS A 120 14.51 -4.26 -13.88
CA LYS A 120 15.83 -4.05 -14.52
C LYS A 120 17.00 -3.99 -13.54
N GLN A 121 16.78 -3.49 -12.34
CA GLN A 121 17.85 -3.35 -11.35
C GLN A 121 18.22 -4.68 -10.71
N SER A 122 17.27 -5.60 -10.58
CA SER A 122 17.53 -6.95 -10.06
C SER A 122 18.21 -7.85 -11.08
N SER A 123 17.91 -7.69 -12.38
CA SER A 123 18.50 -8.49 -13.46
C SER A 123 19.88 -8.02 -13.92
N ALA A 124 20.26 -6.79 -13.61
CA ALA A 124 21.57 -6.21 -13.99
C ALA A 124 22.71 -6.54 -13.02
N GLY A 125 22.52 -7.55 -12.15
CA GLY A 125 23.45 -7.79 -11.05
C GLY A 125 23.29 -6.72 -9.98
N ALA A 126 23.31 -7.11 -8.73
CA ALA A 126 23.15 -6.20 -7.61
C ALA A 126 23.92 -4.91 -7.84
N GLN A 127 23.21 -3.80 -7.97
CA GLN A 127 23.91 -2.51 -7.88
C GLN A 127 24.75 -2.53 -6.60
N PRO A 128 26.00 -2.05 -6.64
CA PRO A 128 26.82 -2.01 -5.45
C PRO A 128 26.00 -1.43 -4.31
N LEU A 129 26.11 -1.99 -3.13
CA LEU A 129 25.45 -1.56 -1.89
C LEU A 129 25.49 -0.04 -1.63
N HIS A 130 26.32 0.67 -2.34
CA HIS A 130 26.52 2.13 -2.33
C HIS A 130 25.67 2.89 -3.37
N GLY A 131 24.98 2.19 -4.25
CA GLY A 131 24.28 2.77 -5.42
C GLY A 131 22.82 3.11 -5.22
N GLY A 132 22.30 3.02 -4.02
CA GLY A 132 21.02 3.65 -3.90
C GLY A 132 19.88 2.88 -3.32
N ARG A 133 19.79 2.98 -2.06
CA ARG A 133 18.50 3.12 -1.42
C ARG A 133 18.00 4.52 -1.79
N PRO A 134 16.92 4.69 -2.60
CA PRO A 134 16.42 6.02 -2.98
C PRO A 134 16.10 6.87 -1.75
N TRP A 135 15.66 6.24 -0.66
CA TRP A 135 15.41 6.87 0.63
C TRP A 135 16.69 7.29 1.37
N ALA A 136 17.82 6.62 1.15
CA ALA A 136 19.11 7.00 1.79
C ALA A 136 19.76 8.23 1.13
N LYS A 137 19.32 8.61 -0.07
CA LYS A 137 19.83 9.82 -0.74
C LYS A 137 19.23 11.12 -0.22
N GLN A 138 18.11 11.06 0.50
CA GLN A 138 17.37 12.26 0.90
C GLN A 138 17.60 12.70 2.35
N ALA A 139 18.19 11.88 3.19
CA ALA A 139 18.35 12.25 4.59
C ALA A 139 19.80 12.10 5.06
N SER A 140 20.46 13.21 5.30
CA SER A 140 21.73 13.26 6.02
C SER A 140 21.65 12.59 7.40
N THR A 141 20.49 12.65 8.04
CA THR A 141 20.19 12.02 9.33
C THR A 141 20.00 10.49 9.25
N LEU A 142 19.41 9.97 8.16
CA LEU A 142 19.27 8.52 7.97
C LEU A 142 20.59 7.84 7.64
N THR A 143 21.56 8.54 7.06
CA THR A 143 22.91 8.02 6.82
C THR A 143 23.62 7.72 8.13
N ASP A 144 23.39 8.51 9.16
CA ASP A 144 24.05 8.33 10.46
C ASP A 144 23.55 7.08 11.18
N LEU A 145 22.26 6.74 11.02
CA LEU A 145 21.65 5.53 11.61
C LEU A 145 22.11 4.26 10.91
N TYR A 146 22.23 4.28 9.57
CA TYR A 146 22.76 3.15 8.82
C TYR A 146 24.22 2.81 9.18
N GLN A 147 24.98 3.75 9.72
CA GLN A 147 26.34 3.49 10.20
C GLN A 147 26.37 2.47 11.35
N TYR A 148 25.30 2.34 12.12
CA TYR A 148 25.19 1.33 13.19
C TYR A 148 24.69 -0.03 12.69
N HIS A 149 24.07 -0.10 11.52
CA HIS A 149 23.50 -1.33 10.95
C HIS A 149 24.44 -1.98 9.91
N VAL A 150 24.91 -1.18 8.95
CA VAL A 150 25.67 -1.67 7.81
C VAL A 150 26.96 -2.41 8.20
N PRO A 151 27.78 -1.95 9.19
CA PRO A 151 28.98 -2.68 9.61
C PRO A 151 28.68 -4.07 10.16
N PHE A 152 27.46 -4.31 10.65
CA PHE A 152 27.01 -5.60 11.19
C PHE A 152 26.26 -6.45 10.15
N GLY A 153 26.23 -6.01 8.88
CA GLY A 153 25.59 -6.75 7.80
C GLY A 153 24.09 -6.54 7.66
N LEU A 154 23.47 -5.62 8.42
CA LEU A 154 22.05 -5.27 8.32
C LEU A 154 21.89 -4.21 7.22
N VAL A 155 21.67 -4.69 5.98
CA VAL A 155 21.74 -3.85 4.77
C VAL A 155 20.48 -3.87 3.91
N THR A 156 19.52 -4.74 4.23
CA THR A 156 18.29 -4.88 3.43
C THR A 156 17.03 -4.83 4.28
N PRO A 157 15.90 -4.34 3.73
CA PRO A 157 14.61 -4.38 4.43
C PRO A 157 14.20 -5.78 4.87
N ALA A 158 14.53 -6.82 4.09
CA ALA A 158 14.23 -8.19 4.46
C ALA A 158 14.93 -8.61 5.76
N GLN A 159 16.18 -8.18 5.98
CA GLN A 159 16.90 -8.47 7.22
C GLN A 159 16.33 -7.71 8.41
N GLU A 160 15.97 -6.43 8.22
CA GLU A 160 15.35 -5.61 9.27
C GLU A 160 14.00 -6.20 9.69
N MET A 161 13.15 -6.51 8.72
CA MET A 161 11.83 -7.09 8.98
C MET A 161 11.91 -8.52 9.54
N ALA A 162 12.92 -9.30 9.14
CA ALA A 162 13.15 -10.63 9.70
C ALA A 162 13.36 -10.61 11.23
N MET A 163 13.99 -9.57 11.76
CA MET A 163 14.17 -9.40 13.22
C MET A 163 12.83 -9.20 13.92
N ILE A 164 11.95 -8.37 13.34
CA ILE A 164 10.59 -8.11 13.86
C ILE A 164 9.79 -9.41 13.87
N TYR A 165 9.77 -10.13 12.74
CA TYR A 165 8.99 -11.36 12.63
C TYR A 165 9.55 -12.48 13.50
N ARG A 166 10.85 -12.59 13.66
CA ARG A 166 11.47 -13.51 14.61
C ARG A 166 11.05 -13.21 16.04
N ARG A 167 10.93 -11.93 16.39
CA ARG A 167 10.44 -11.52 17.70
C ARG A 167 8.98 -11.93 17.91
N HIS A 168 8.12 -11.70 16.90
CA HIS A 168 6.72 -12.12 16.92
C HIS A 168 6.57 -13.64 17.09
N MET A 169 7.37 -14.42 16.35
CA MET A 169 7.42 -15.88 16.49
C MET A 169 7.79 -16.31 17.92
N HIS A 170 8.78 -15.65 18.51
CA HIS A 170 9.25 -15.96 19.88
C HIS A 170 8.18 -15.65 20.92
N GLU A 171 7.49 -14.54 20.81
CA GLU A 171 6.56 -14.06 21.84
C GLU A 171 5.18 -14.70 21.72
N PHE A 172 4.71 -14.99 20.51
CA PHE A 172 3.33 -15.41 20.25
C PHE A 172 3.21 -16.78 19.56
N GLY A 173 4.32 -17.44 19.27
CA GLY A 173 4.29 -18.76 18.67
C GLY A 173 3.89 -18.80 17.20
N THR A 174 3.89 -17.66 16.50
CA THR A 174 3.71 -17.61 15.05
C THR A 174 4.79 -18.42 14.35
N THR A 175 4.45 -19.13 13.28
CA THR A 175 5.35 -20.04 12.57
C THR A 175 5.53 -19.63 11.11
N THR A 176 6.51 -20.23 10.43
CA THR A 176 6.70 -20.02 8.98
C THR A 176 5.57 -20.61 8.15
N GLU A 177 4.81 -21.58 8.69
CA GLU A 177 3.60 -22.09 8.05
C GLU A 177 2.53 -21.00 7.98
N HIS A 178 2.35 -20.20 9.04
CA HIS A 178 1.42 -19.06 9.00
C HIS A 178 1.81 -18.04 7.91
N PHE A 179 3.11 -17.79 7.70
CA PHE A 179 3.61 -16.97 6.61
C PHE A 179 3.23 -17.57 5.25
N GLY A 180 3.44 -18.91 5.12
CA GLY A 180 3.09 -19.64 3.92
C GLY A 180 1.60 -19.62 3.61
N MET A 181 0.73 -19.71 4.61
CA MET A 181 -0.72 -19.62 4.43
C MET A 181 -1.13 -18.28 3.81
N VAL A 182 -0.54 -17.16 4.25
CA VAL A 182 -0.75 -15.85 3.62
C VAL A 182 -0.31 -15.86 2.15
N ALA A 183 0.90 -16.36 1.88
CA ALA A 183 1.44 -16.38 0.51
C ALA A 183 0.59 -17.27 -0.42
N VAL A 184 0.11 -18.42 0.06
CA VAL A 184 -0.75 -19.35 -0.71
C VAL A 184 -2.10 -18.72 -1.01
N ALA A 185 -2.76 -18.09 -0.02
CA ALA A 185 -4.05 -17.42 -0.22
C ALA A 185 -3.93 -16.29 -1.24
N GLN A 186 -2.94 -15.41 -1.11
CA GLN A 186 -2.73 -14.32 -2.07
C GLN A 186 -2.38 -14.83 -3.48
N ARG A 187 -1.62 -15.94 -3.58
CA ARG A 187 -1.37 -16.57 -4.88
C ARG A 187 -2.67 -17.14 -5.47
N ALA A 188 -3.56 -17.72 -4.68
CA ALA A 188 -4.86 -18.19 -5.15
C ALA A 188 -5.73 -17.05 -5.69
N HIS A 189 -5.69 -15.87 -5.06
CA HIS A 189 -6.33 -14.66 -5.59
C HIS A 189 -5.70 -14.21 -6.92
N ALA A 190 -4.36 -14.16 -6.99
CA ALA A 190 -3.62 -13.75 -8.18
C ALA A 190 -3.85 -14.66 -9.39
N VAL A 191 -4.07 -15.95 -9.20
CA VAL A 191 -4.42 -16.90 -10.29
C VAL A 191 -5.63 -16.41 -11.08
N ARG A 192 -6.59 -15.78 -10.41
CA ARG A 192 -7.82 -15.23 -11.01
C ARG A 192 -7.62 -13.85 -11.62
N ASN A 193 -6.57 -13.13 -11.22
CA ASN A 193 -6.30 -11.77 -11.67
C ASN A 193 -5.46 -11.77 -12.98
N PRO A 194 -6.02 -11.34 -14.12
CA PRO A 194 -5.28 -11.32 -15.39
C PRO A 194 -4.11 -10.35 -15.40
N HIS A 195 -4.07 -9.39 -14.48
CA HIS A 195 -3.00 -8.39 -14.36
C HIS A 195 -1.83 -8.86 -13.49
N ALA A 196 -2.01 -9.93 -12.71
CA ALA A 196 -0.98 -10.44 -11.80
C ALA A 196 0.21 -11.03 -12.56
N VAL A 197 1.43 -10.73 -12.05
CA VAL A 197 2.68 -11.23 -12.62
C VAL A 197 2.90 -12.71 -12.28
N MET A 198 2.52 -13.13 -11.06
CA MET A 198 2.69 -14.50 -10.58
C MET A 198 1.34 -15.20 -10.48
N ARG A 199 1.04 -16.04 -11.48
CA ARG A 199 -0.27 -16.68 -11.61
C ARG A 199 -0.26 -18.21 -11.49
N GLU A 200 0.93 -18.80 -11.34
CA GLU A 200 1.03 -20.24 -11.10
C GLU A 200 0.69 -20.53 -9.64
N PRO A 201 -0.24 -21.46 -9.37
CA PRO A 201 -0.58 -21.85 -7.99
C PRO A 201 0.65 -22.32 -7.20
N ILE A 202 0.63 -22.10 -5.91
CA ILE A 202 1.63 -22.65 -4.99
C ILE A 202 0.93 -23.36 -3.82
N THR A 203 1.63 -24.31 -3.23
CA THR A 203 1.21 -25.00 -2.03
C THR A 203 2.01 -24.54 -0.81
N LEU A 204 1.54 -24.88 0.39
CA LEU A 204 2.32 -24.66 1.62
C LEU A 204 3.66 -25.40 1.57
N ALA A 205 3.71 -26.61 0.97
CA ALA A 205 4.94 -27.36 0.79
C ALA A 205 5.93 -26.62 -0.12
N ASP A 206 5.47 -26.00 -1.20
CA ASP A 206 6.32 -25.17 -2.08
C ASP A 206 6.89 -23.98 -1.32
N HIS A 207 6.07 -23.34 -0.48
CA HIS A 207 6.54 -22.24 0.37
C HIS A 207 7.62 -22.73 1.35
N GLN A 208 7.39 -23.83 2.07
CA GLN A 208 8.32 -24.35 3.04
C GLN A 208 9.62 -24.90 2.41
N ALA A 209 9.59 -25.29 1.15
CA ALA A 209 10.77 -25.68 0.38
C ALA A 209 11.52 -24.50 -0.26
N ALA A 210 10.92 -23.31 -0.30
CA ALA A 210 11.54 -22.14 -0.91
C ALA A 210 12.79 -21.70 -0.12
N ARG A 211 13.82 -21.20 -0.86
CA ARG A 211 15.07 -20.75 -0.26
C ARG A 211 14.88 -19.60 0.72
N TRP A 212 15.71 -19.53 1.73
CA TRP A 212 15.78 -18.39 2.63
C TRP A 212 16.30 -17.13 1.94
N ILE A 213 15.70 -15.99 2.25
CA ILE A 213 16.19 -14.65 1.90
C ILE A 213 16.90 -14.04 3.11
N ALA A 214 16.21 -14.01 4.25
CA ALA A 214 16.73 -13.64 5.56
C ALA A 214 15.86 -14.38 6.59
N GLU A 215 16.37 -15.42 7.23
CA GLU A 215 15.56 -16.25 8.15
C GLU A 215 14.88 -15.39 9.22
N PRO A 216 13.54 -15.46 9.42
CA PRO A 216 12.62 -16.53 9.01
C PRO A 216 11.91 -16.32 7.65
N LEU A 217 12.35 -15.37 6.81
CA LEU A 217 11.70 -15.06 5.53
C LEU A 217 12.26 -15.91 4.39
N ARG A 218 11.38 -16.56 3.66
CA ARG A 218 11.65 -17.29 2.43
C ARG A 218 11.40 -16.45 1.19
N LEU A 219 11.78 -16.92 0.03
CA LEU A 219 11.55 -16.23 -1.24
C LEU A 219 10.08 -15.90 -1.48
N LEU A 220 9.17 -16.82 -1.13
CA LEU A 220 7.72 -16.64 -1.34
C LEU A 220 7.06 -15.73 -0.28
N ASP A 221 7.79 -15.35 0.76
CA ASP A 221 7.38 -14.33 1.72
C ASP A 221 7.65 -12.91 1.25
N CYS A 222 8.48 -12.74 0.23
CA CYS A 222 8.95 -11.42 -0.21
C CYS A 222 8.12 -10.87 -1.36
N CYS A 223 7.82 -9.58 -1.32
CA CYS A 223 7.17 -8.88 -2.42
C CYS A 223 7.97 -8.98 -3.72
N LEU A 224 7.27 -8.84 -4.83
CA LEU A 224 7.85 -8.90 -6.15
C LEU A 224 8.74 -7.67 -6.45
N GLU A 225 9.71 -7.86 -7.30
CA GLU A 225 10.40 -6.77 -7.98
C GLU A 225 9.83 -6.62 -9.37
N THR A 226 9.03 -5.58 -9.59
CA THR A 226 8.29 -5.35 -10.83
C THR A 226 8.44 -3.94 -11.34
N ASP A 227 8.28 -3.81 -12.66
CA ASP A 227 8.07 -2.56 -13.35
C ASP A 227 6.57 -2.35 -13.55
N GLY A 228 6.14 -1.12 -13.42
CA GLY A 228 4.75 -0.72 -13.62
C GLY A 228 4.44 0.63 -13.00
N ALA A 229 3.24 1.09 -13.23
CA ALA A 229 2.70 2.30 -12.60
C ALA A 229 1.23 2.14 -12.29
N CYS A 230 0.80 2.83 -11.25
CA CYS A 230 -0.60 3.01 -10.87
C CYS A 230 -0.89 4.50 -10.68
N ALA A 231 -2.12 4.90 -10.98
CA ALA A 231 -2.61 6.23 -10.72
C ALA A 231 -4.08 6.21 -10.29
N VAL A 232 -4.47 7.20 -9.50
CA VAL A 232 -5.85 7.44 -9.12
C VAL A 232 -6.18 8.93 -9.26
N ILE A 233 -7.44 9.22 -9.55
CA ILE A 233 -7.96 10.58 -9.65
C ILE A 233 -8.90 10.81 -8.49
N VAL A 234 -8.63 11.86 -7.72
CA VAL A 234 -9.44 12.29 -6.57
C VAL A 234 -10.12 13.62 -6.89
N THR A 235 -11.41 13.71 -6.59
CA THR A 235 -12.19 14.94 -6.74
C THR A 235 -13.22 15.08 -5.61
N SER A 236 -14.00 16.18 -5.60
CA SER A 236 -15.05 16.37 -4.61
C SER A 236 -16.16 15.33 -4.73
N ALA A 237 -16.80 15.00 -3.62
CA ALA A 237 -17.95 14.10 -3.60
C ALA A 237 -19.11 14.59 -4.47
N GLU A 238 -19.26 15.90 -4.63
CA GLU A 238 -20.23 16.50 -5.51
C GLU A 238 -19.92 16.21 -6.98
N ARG A 239 -18.70 16.57 -7.44
CA ARG A 239 -18.25 16.34 -8.83
C ARG A 239 -18.16 14.86 -9.17
N ALA A 240 -17.86 14.01 -8.19
CA ALA A 240 -17.74 12.58 -8.38
C ALA A 240 -18.98 11.90 -8.95
N ARG A 241 -20.17 12.46 -8.69
CA ARG A 241 -21.46 11.96 -9.19
C ARG A 241 -21.61 12.09 -10.71
N ASP A 242 -20.88 13.04 -11.30
CA ASP A 242 -20.92 13.34 -12.73
C ASP A 242 -19.80 12.61 -13.50
N CYS A 243 -18.92 11.90 -12.79
CA CYS A 243 -17.86 11.11 -13.40
C CYS A 243 -18.38 9.79 -13.99
N ARG A 244 -17.60 9.24 -14.94
CA ARG A 244 -18.02 8.04 -15.70
C ARG A 244 -18.25 6.81 -14.84
N GLN A 245 -17.37 6.58 -13.86
CA GLN A 245 -17.40 5.37 -13.04
C GLN A 245 -18.04 5.63 -11.68
N ARG A 246 -18.53 4.56 -11.04
CA ARG A 246 -18.95 4.64 -9.65
C ARG A 246 -17.80 5.15 -8.79
N PRO A 247 -17.98 6.23 -8.02
CA PRO A 247 -16.96 6.72 -7.13
C PRO A 247 -16.74 5.80 -5.93
N ALA A 248 -15.49 5.76 -5.42
CA ALA A 248 -15.17 5.24 -4.10
C ALA A 248 -14.93 6.43 -3.17
N TYR A 249 -15.85 6.67 -2.25
CA TYR A 249 -15.77 7.80 -1.32
C TYR A 249 -14.71 7.55 -0.25
N LEU A 250 -13.94 8.58 0.11
CA LEU A 250 -13.03 8.52 1.25
C LEU A 250 -13.83 8.81 2.53
N LEU A 251 -14.20 7.75 3.25
CA LEU A 251 -14.90 7.86 4.53
C LEU A 251 -13.95 8.40 5.61
N ALA A 252 -12.72 7.92 5.64
CA ALA A 252 -11.67 8.37 6.55
C ALA A 252 -10.28 8.19 5.94
N GLY A 253 -9.32 8.93 6.46
CA GLY A 253 -7.92 8.77 6.13
C GLY A 253 -7.03 9.32 7.23
N ALA A 254 -6.00 8.57 7.60
CA ALA A 254 -5.08 8.90 8.68
C ALA A 254 -3.64 8.54 8.33
N GLN A 255 -2.70 9.21 8.98
CA GLN A 255 -1.27 8.93 8.96
C GLN A 255 -0.73 9.04 10.39
N ALA A 256 0.23 8.19 10.73
CA ALA A 256 0.92 8.27 12.01
C ALA A 256 2.36 7.77 11.92
N GLU A 257 3.14 8.21 12.87
CA GLU A 257 4.43 7.65 13.25
C GLU A 257 4.37 7.19 14.70
N GLY A 258 5.13 6.17 15.06
CA GLY A 258 5.28 5.72 16.43
C GLY A 258 6.13 6.69 17.26
N PRO A 259 6.22 6.46 18.58
CA PRO A 259 6.92 7.36 19.50
C PRO A 259 8.44 7.39 19.30
N ILE A 260 8.99 6.37 18.65
CA ILE A 260 10.41 6.29 18.27
C ILE A 260 10.48 5.86 16.82
N HIS A 261 10.93 6.79 15.99
CA HIS A 261 11.07 6.57 14.54
C HIS A 261 12.52 6.75 14.14
N ILE A 262 13.25 5.64 14.05
CA ILE A 262 14.62 5.67 13.58
C ILE A 262 14.80 4.77 12.33
N GLN A 263 14.33 3.52 12.38
CA GLN A 263 14.48 2.52 11.32
C GLN A 263 13.36 1.47 11.41
N MET A 264 13.17 0.67 10.36
CA MET A 264 12.20 -0.43 10.38
C MET A 264 12.41 -1.38 11.58
N ALA A 265 13.67 -1.65 11.96
CA ALA A 265 13.99 -2.52 13.10
C ALA A 265 13.62 -1.93 14.46
N ASP A 266 13.48 -0.62 14.57
CA ASP A 266 13.15 0.05 15.83
C ASP A 266 11.69 -0.13 16.23
N TYR A 267 10.85 -0.57 15.30
CA TYR A 267 9.51 -1.06 15.55
C TYR A 267 9.45 -2.06 16.72
N LEU A 268 10.52 -2.80 16.96
CA LEU A 268 10.64 -3.75 18.08
C LEU A 268 10.55 -3.12 19.48
N ALA A 269 10.83 -1.84 19.62
CA ALA A 269 10.93 -1.20 20.93
C ALA A 269 9.55 -1.02 21.61
N HIS A 270 8.49 -0.78 20.82
CA HIS A 270 7.15 -0.43 21.34
C HIS A 270 6.01 -1.27 20.73
N TRP A 271 6.31 -2.28 19.95
CA TRP A 271 5.34 -3.04 19.20
C TRP A 271 4.27 -3.77 20.03
N ARG A 272 4.53 -4.00 21.33
CA ARG A 272 3.56 -4.65 22.23
C ARG A 272 2.39 -3.74 22.59
N ASP A 273 2.68 -2.47 22.78
CA ASP A 273 1.72 -1.53 23.31
C ASP A 273 1.02 -0.75 22.19
N HIS A 274 1.82 -0.07 21.37
CA HIS A 274 1.33 0.75 20.27
C HIS A 274 2.31 0.73 19.11
N THR A 275 1.79 0.42 17.94
CA THR A 275 2.50 0.52 16.66
C THR A 275 2.00 1.75 15.90
N ALA A 276 2.72 2.19 14.88
CA ALA A 276 2.20 3.23 13.99
C ALA A 276 0.85 2.82 13.37
N GLY A 277 0.70 1.52 13.02
CA GLY A 277 -0.56 0.96 12.52
C GLY A 277 -1.71 1.09 13.51
N SER A 278 -1.48 0.81 14.79
CA SER A 278 -2.53 0.93 15.83
C SER A 278 -2.96 2.40 16.05
N TYR A 279 -2.03 3.36 16.01
CA TYR A 279 -2.39 4.79 16.06
C TYR A 279 -3.22 5.23 14.86
N VAL A 280 -2.87 4.74 13.66
CA VAL A 280 -3.67 5.01 12.44
C VAL A 280 -5.05 4.38 12.58
N ALA A 281 -5.15 3.14 13.05
CA ALA A 281 -6.40 2.43 13.23
C ALA A 281 -7.35 3.18 14.19
N GLU A 282 -6.85 3.63 15.35
CA GLU A 282 -7.62 4.42 16.31
C GLU A 282 -8.18 5.70 15.69
N GLN A 283 -7.33 6.47 15.00
CA GLN A 283 -7.75 7.69 14.33
C GLN A 283 -8.77 7.40 13.23
N LEU A 284 -8.51 6.37 12.41
CA LEU A 284 -9.30 6.04 11.24
C LEU A 284 -10.73 5.61 11.63
N TYR A 285 -10.85 4.68 12.58
CA TYR A 285 -12.15 4.22 13.08
C TYR A 285 -12.92 5.32 13.80
N GLY A 286 -12.21 6.15 14.58
CA GLY A 286 -12.82 7.32 15.22
C GLY A 286 -13.37 8.35 14.22
N MET A 287 -12.66 8.59 13.11
CA MET A 287 -13.09 9.50 12.04
C MET A 287 -14.26 8.92 11.26
N ALA A 288 -14.23 7.63 10.96
CA ALA A 288 -15.24 6.94 10.17
C ALA A 288 -16.51 6.63 10.98
N ASP A 289 -16.43 6.61 12.31
CA ASP A 289 -17.47 6.13 13.21
C ASP A 289 -17.87 4.69 12.89
N VAL A 290 -16.89 3.81 12.74
CA VAL A 290 -17.03 2.38 12.46
C VAL A 290 -16.10 1.56 13.36
N GLN A 291 -16.32 0.24 13.38
CA GLN A 291 -15.48 -0.71 14.10
C GLN A 291 -14.79 -1.66 13.12
N PRO A 292 -13.71 -2.38 13.50
CA PRO A 292 -13.05 -3.36 12.64
C PRO A 292 -14.01 -4.37 12.01
N ARG A 293 -15.02 -4.83 12.75
CA ARG A 293 -16.04 -5.79 12.29
C ARG A 293 -16.96 -5.26 11.17
N ASP A 294 -16.95 -3.96 10.93
CA ASP A 294 -17.77 -3.32 9.89
C ASP A 294 -17.03 -3.27 8.54
N ILE A 295 -15.75 -3.67 8.49
CA ILE A 295 -14.93 -3.70 7.29
C ILE A 295 -15.15 -5.02 6.53
N ASP A 296 -15.54 -4.93 5.28
CA ASP A 296 -15.86 -6.07 4.43
C ASP A 296 -14.63 -6.72 3.77
N ALA A 297 -13.60 -5.93 3.48
CA ALA A 297 -12.35 -6.40 2.90
C ALA A 297 -11.19 -5.47 3.28
N ALA A 298 -9.98 -6.01 3.34
CA ALA A 298 -8.79 -5.24 3.66
C ALA A 298 -7.67 -5.44 2.63
N MET A 299 -7.07 -4.33 2.19
CA MET A 299 -5.90 -4.31 1.33
C MET A 299 -4.71 -3.90 2.19
N PHE A 300 -4.08 -4.88 2.82
CA PHE A 300 -2.91 -4.68 3.68
C PHE A 300 -1.63 -4.64 2.86
N PHE A 301 -0.77 -3.69 3.15
CA PHE A 301 0.54 -3.61 2.52
C PHE A 301 1.41 -4.79 2.93
N ASP A 302 1.68 -5.66 2.00
CA ASP A 302 2.32 -6.96 2.14
C ASP A 302 3.71 -7.00 1.48
N HIS A 303 4.60 -6.09 1.87
CA HIS A 303 5.99 -6.18 1.41
C HIS A 303 6.66 -7.51 1.83
N PHE A 304 6.14 -8.15 2.88
CA PHE A 304 6.40 -9.52 3.28
C PHE A 304 5.11 -10.18 3.79
N SER A 305 4.96 -11.51 3.61
CA SER A 305 3.76 -12.21 4.03
C SER A 305 3.39 -12.01 5.52
N PRO A 306 4.34 -12.05 6.49
CA PRO A 306 4.01 -11.81 7.89
C PRO A 306 3.59 -10.36 8.21
N ALA A 307 3.77 -9.41 7.29
CA ALA A 307 3.22 -8.07 7.47
C ALA A 307 1.68 -8.07 7.52
N VAL A 308 1.03 -9.02 6.82
CA VAL A 308 -0.42 -9.22 6.92
C VAL A 308 -0.82 -9.66 8.33
N ILE A 309 -0.04 -10.57 8.94
CA ILE A 309 -0.27 -11.05 10.32
C ILE A 309 -0.22 -9.89 11.32
N LEU A 310 0.78 -9.01 11.20
CA LEU A 310 0.87 -7.83 12.05
C LEU A 310 -0.28 -6.85 11.77
N SER A 311 -0.67 -6.69 10.50
CA SER A 311 -1.73 -5.75 10.13
C SER A 311 -3.10 -6.15 10.67
N VAL A 312 -3.46 -7.44 10.67
CA VAL A 312 -4.74 -7.88 11.27
C VAL A 312 -4.78 -7.61 12.76
N GLU A 313 -3.63 -7.62 13.45
CA GLU A 313 -3.51 -7.26 14.85
C GLU A 313 -3.57 -5.74 15.08
N ASP A 314 -2.78 -4.98 14.30
CA ASP A 314 -2.68 -3.52 14.41
C ASP A 314 -4.02 -2.83 14.16
N TYR A 315 -4.80 -3.35 13.20
CA TYR A 315 -6.11 -2.80 12.85
C TYR A 315 -7.27 -3.46 13.60
N GLY A 316 -7.00 -4.28 14.64
CA GLY A 316 -7.98 -4.76 15.60
C GLY A 316 -8.92 -5.86 15.09
N PHE A 317 -8.55 -6.62 14.06
CA PHE A 317 -9.31 -7.78 13.59
C PHE A 317 -9.09 -9.01 14.46
N CYS A 318 -8.00 -9.03 15.20
CA CYS A 318 -7.73 -9.96 16.28
C CYS A 318 -6.88 -9.27 17.36
N GLU A 319 -6.73 -9.93 18.50
CA GLU A 319 -5.86 -9.44 19.57
C GLU A 319 -4.38 -9.54 19.20
N ARG A 320 -3.54 -8.73 19.82
CA ARG A 320 -2.09 -8.81 19.66
C ARG A 320 -1.57 -10.21 19.91
N GLY A 321 -0.83 -10.76 18.94
CA GLY A 321 -0.36 -12.14 18.94
C GLY A 321 -1.35 -13.17 18.38
N GLY A 322 -2.58 -12.78 18.08
CA GLY A 322 -3.61 -13.63 17.50
C GLY A 322 -3.55 -13.80 15.99
N GLY A 323 -2.73 -13.00 15.29
CA GLY A 323 -2.70 -12.96 13.82
C GLY A 323 -2.31 -14.29 13.17
N GLY A 324 -1.43 -15.08 13.80
CA GLY A 324 -1.11 -16.43 13.33
C GLY A 324 -2.33 -17.37 13.35
N GLY A 325 -3.12 -17.33 14.45
CA GLY A 325 -4.37 -18.07 14.57
C GLY A 325 -5.44 -17.62 13.57
N PHE A 326 -5.57 -16.31 13.35
CA PHE A 326 -6.46 -15.73 12.35
C PHE A 326 -6.16 -16.27 10.94
N VAL A 327 -4.90 -16.30 10.57
CA VAL A 327 -4.46 -16.84 9.27
C VAL A 327 -4.67 -18.35 9.19
N ALA A 328 -4.35 -19.09 10.26
CA ALA A 328 -4.54 -20.53 10.31
C ALA A 328 -6.01 -20.97 10.21
N ALA A 329 -6.92 -20.15 10.72
CA ALA A 329 -8.37 -20.34 10.56
C ALA A 329 -8.88 -20.02 9.14
N GLY A 330 -8.05 -19.43 8.27
CA GLY A 330 -8.44 -19.06 6.90
C GLY A 330 -9.24 -17.75 6.81
N GLU A 331 -9.34 -16.98 7.87
CA GLU A 331 -10.16 -15.77 7.96
C GLU A 331 -9.76 -14.68 6.96
N HIS A 332 -8.51 -14.71 6.47
CA HIS A 332 -7.95 -13.77 5.47
C HIS A 332 -8.20 -14.20 4.03
N ALA A 333 -8.71 -15.39 3.78
CA ALA A 333 -8.80 -15.98 2.45
C ALA A 333 -10.17 -15.75 1.82
N TRP A 334 -10.18 -15.31 0.57
CA TRP A 334 -11.39 -15.26 -0.24
C TRP A 334 -11.70 -16.66 -0.83
N PRO A 335 -12.98 -17.11 -0.94
CA PRO A 335 -14.20 -16.34 -0.65
C PRO A 335 -14.75 -16.48 0.78
N ASP A 336 -14.25 -17.41 1.59
CA ASP A 336 -14.93 -17.92 2.77
C ASP A 336 -14.46 -17.27 4.09
N GLY A 337 -13.35 -16.52 4.06
CA GLY A 337 -12.82 -15.83 5.23
C GLY A 337 -13.69 -14.65 5.67
N SER A 338 -13.69 -14.34 6.96
CA SER A 338 -14.46 -13.24 7.54
C SER A 338 -13.92 -11.87 7.14
N LEU A 339 -12.64 -11.77 6.76
CA LEU A 339 -11.99 -10.58 6.24
C LEU A 339 -11.10 -10.94 5.05
N PRO A 340 -11.62 -11.03 3.83
CA PRO A 340 -10.80 -11.27 2.66
C PRO A 340 -9.70 -10.21 2.49
N VAL A 341 -8.43 -10.64 2.43
CA VAL A 341 -7.25 -9.77 2.39
C VAL A 341 -6.59 -9.85 1.02
N ASN A 342 -6.22 -8.69 0.46
CA ASN A 342 -5.44 -8.58 -0.77
C ASN A 342 -5.99 -9.45 -1.91
N THR A 343 -7.25 -9.25 -2.21
CA THR A 343 -8.05 -10.04 -3.16
C THR A 343 -7.53 -10.01 -4.61
N HIS A 344 -6.62 -9.11 -4.92
CA HIS A 344 -5.91 -9.03 -6.23
C HIS A 344 -4.62 -9.87 -6.29
N GLY A 345 -4.17 -10.40 -5.13
CA GLY A 345 -2.91 -11.14 -5.01
C GLY A 345 -1.77 -10.39 -4.33
N GLY A 346 -2.01 -9.14 -3.94
CA GLY A 346 -1.07 -8.33 -3.16
C GLY A 346 0.26 -8.03 -3.85
N SER A 347 1.20 -7.54 -3.07
CA SER A 347 2.59 -7.32 -3.51
C SER A 347 3.37 -8.62 -3.69
N LEU A 348 2.88 -9.72 -3.10
CA LEU A 348 3.51 -11.04 -3.19
C LEU A 348 3.24 -11.71 -4.54
N SER A 349 2.14 -11.38 -5.23
CA SER A 349 1.75 -12.09 -6.45
C SER A 349 1.26 -11.22 -7.60
N GLU A 350 0.55 -10.10 -7.34
CA GLU A 350 0.15 -9.20 -8.43
C GLU A 350 1.33 -8.38 -8.92
N ALA A 351 1.79 -7.42 -8.14
CA ALA A 351 2.89 -6.52 -8.45
C ALA A 351 3.28 -5.71 -7.21
N TYR A 352 4.49 -5.19 -7.18
CA TYR A 352 4.94 -4.28 -6.12
C TYR A 352 5.09 -2.86 -6.64
N ILE A 353 4.02 -2.07 -6.50
CA ILE A 353 3.99 -0.63 -6.83
C ILE A 353 3.83 0.20 -5.55
N HIS A 354 4.53 -0.19 -4.49
CA HIS A 354 4.48 0.43 -3.17
C HIS A 354 3.07 0.59 -2.58
N GLY A 355 2.15 -0.37 -2.86
CA GLY A 355 0.79 -0.35 -2.32
C GLY A 355 -0.22 0.46 -3.14
N TYR A 356 0.16 1.16 -4.23
CA TYR A 356 -0.83 1.78 -5.11
C TYR A 356 -1.77 0.77 -5.77
N ASN A 357 -1.26 -0.42 -6.09
CA ASN A 357 -2.10 -1.52 -6.58
C ASN A 357 -3.15 -1.97 -5.55
N HIS A 358 -2.87 -1.86 -4.24
CA HIS A 358 -3.85 -2.10 -3.17
C HIS A 358 -4.97 -1.05 -3.17
N ILE A 359 -4.63 0.22 -3.43
CA ILE A 359 -5.63 1.30 -3.57
C ILE A 359 -6.55 0.99 -4.76
N LEU A 360 -5.98 0.59 -5.91
CA LEU A 360 -6.77 0.23 -7.08
C LEU A 360 -7.72 -0.93 -6.77
N GLU A 361 -7.24 -1.93 -6.05
CA GLU A 361 -8.08 -3.07 -5.65
C GLU A 361 -9.18 -2.66 -4.68
N GLY A 362 -8.89 -1.81 -3.71
CA GLY A 362 -9.91 -1.25 -2.82
C GLY A 362 -11.04 -0.56 -3.61
N VAL A 363 -10.68 0.21 -4.64
CA VAL A 363 -11.67 0.84 -5.53
C VAL A 363 -12.43 -0.21 -6.36
N ARG A 364 -11.77 -1.26 -6.85
CA ARG A 364 -12.45 -2.36 -7.58
C ARG A 364 -13.47 -3.08 -6.70
N GLN A 365 -13.16 -3.34 -5.43
CA GLN A 365 -14.10 -3.93 -4.48
C GLN A 365 -15.34 -3.03 -4.31
N ILE A 366 -15.17 -1.74 -4.08
CA ILE A 366 -16.29 -0.78 -3.97
C ILE A 366 -17.11 -0.71 -5.26
N ARG A 367 -16.49 -0.84 -6.43
CA ARG A 367 -17.17 -0.81 -7.74
C ARG A 367 -17.85 -2.12 -8.11
N GLY A 368 -17.54 -3.22 -7.45
CA GLY A 368 -18.01 -4.55 -7.81
C GLY A 368 -17.30 -5.14 -9.04
N THR A 369 -16.04 -4.79 -9.27
CA THR A 369 -15.24 -5.16 -10.44
C THR A 369 -13.98 -5.95 -10.11
N SER A 370 -13.79 -6.35 -8.87
CA SER A 370 -12.67 -7.19 -8.47
C SER A 370 -12.82 -8.62 -9.05
N THR A 371 -11.70 -9.27 -9.33
CA THR A 371 -11.67 -10.67 -9.78
C THR A 371 -11.95 -11.67 -8.65
N CYS A 372 -11.71 -11.26 -7.39
CA CYS A 372 -12.13 -11.95 -6.18
C CYS A 372 -13.07 -11.04 -5.38
N GLN A 373 -14.22 -10.71 -5.99
CA GLN A 373 -15.18 -9.77 -5.43
C GLN A 373 -15.78 -10.28 -4.12
N VAL A 374 -15.74 -9.46 -3.08
CA VAL A 374 -16.50 -9.65 -1.85
C VAL A 374 -17.95 -9.20 -2.12
N PRO A 375 -18.94 -10.06 -1.95
CA PRO A 375 -20.34 -9.68 -2.19
C PRO A 375 -20.73 -8.47 -1.33
N ASP A 376 -21.42 -7.52 -1.96
CA ASP A 376 -21.99 -6.33 -1.30
C ASP A 376 -21.01 -5.50 -0.46
N ALA A 377 -19.71 -5.54 -0.79
CA ALA A 377 -18.71 -4.75 -0.08
C ALA A 377 -19.07 -3.26 -0.08
N GLU A 378 -19.22 -2.70 1.11
CA GLU A 378 -19.54 -1.30 1.36
C GLU A 378 -18.35 -0.53 1.93
N LEU A 379 -17.55 -1.18 2.80
CA LEU A 379 -16.41 -0.60 3.47
C LEU A 379 -15.13 -1.40 3.20
N VAL A 380 -14.15 -0.75 2.62
CA VAL A 380 -12.86 -1.38 2.31
C VAL A 380 -11.73 -0.59 2.97
N LEU A 381 -10.96 -1.28 3.80
CA LEU A 381 -9.74 -0.72 4.40
C LEU A 381 -8.56 -0.90 3.44
N VAL A 382 -7.81 0.17 3.19
CA VAL A 382 -6.54 0.12 2.46
C VAL A 382 -5.45 0.69 3.33
N THR A 383 -4.36 -0.06 3.54
CA THR A 383 -3.25 0.39 4.36
C THR A 383 -1.98 0.60 3.54
N SER A 384 -1.14 1.49 4.02
CA SER A 384 0.27 1.56 3.65
C SER A 384 1.08 0.56 4.48
N SER A 385 2.33 0.81 4.79
CA SER A 385 3.13 -0.07 5.65
C SER A 385 2.48 -0.30 7.03
N ASN A 386 2.94 -1.32 7.73
CA ASN A 386 2.71 -1.50 9.17
C ASN A 386 3.91 -1.03 10.02
N THR A 387 4.92 -0.44 9.40
CA THR A 387 6.09 0.19 10.06
C THR A 387 6.00 1.70 9.98
N ASP A 388 6.87 2.41 10.71
CA ASP A 388 6.92 3.86 10.75
C ASP A 388 7.58 4.49 9.52
N PRO A 389 6.99 5.54 8.94
CA PRO A 389 5.61 6.00 9.14
C PRO A 389 4.60 5.11 8.40
N THR A 390 3.34 5.22 8.75
CA THR A 390 2.27 4.52 8.04
C THR A 390 1.06 5.40 7.82
N GLY A 391 0.11 4.92 7.01
CA GLY A 391 -1.16 5.56 6.75
C GLY A 391 -2.19 4.57 6.23
N ALA A 392 -3.44 4.92 6.33
CA ALA A 392 -4.54 4.13 5.79
C ALA A 392 -5.73 5.00 5.40
N VAL A 393 -6.61 4.43 4.59
CA VAL A 393 -7.89 5.02 4.23
C VAL A 393 -8.99 3.97 4.35
N ILE A 394 -10.20 4.40 4.69
CA ILE A 394 -11.41 3.60 4.51
C ILE A 394 -12.16 4.16 3.31
N LEU A 395 -12.35 3.29 2.32
CA LEU A 395 -13.15 3.57 1.13
C LEU A 395 -14.58 3.09 1.37
N ARG A 396 -15.54 3.87 0.91
CA ARG A 396 -16.97 3.57 1.01
C ARG A 396 -17.63 3.60 -0.36
N ARG A 397 -18.64 2.73 -0.50
CA ARG A 397 -19.54 2.67 -1.66
C ARG A 397 -20.48 3.87 -1.76
#